data_0e675726ee29407bd164709438303d77
#
_entry.id   0e675726ee29407bd164709438303d77
#
_cell.length_a   1.000
_cell.length_b   1.000
_cell.length_c   1.000
_cell.angle_alpha   90.00
_cell.angle_beta   90.00
_cell.angle_gamma   90.00
#
_symmetry.space_group_name_H-M   'P 1'
#
loop_
_entity.id
_entity.type
_entity.pdbx_description
1 polymer ?
#
loop_
_entity_poly.entity_id
_entity_poly.type
_entity_poly.pdbx_seq_one_letter_code
_entity_poly.pdbx_strand_id
1 'polypeptide(L)' 'SSAMPHKRNPIRAEAVLVACHCGRAHQLALLSSPSPEHERGTLTLQLEAIHLPALLAHAGAALAHAQALAAGLRPD' A
#
# COMPACT_ATOMS: atom_id res chain seq x y z
N SER A 1 7.75 27.31 14.28
CA SER A 1 7.41 28.12 13.17
C SER A 1 6.07 27.72 12.56
N SER A 2 5.37 28.70 12.11
CA SER A 2 4.10 28.48 11.47
C SER A 2 4.22 27.60 10.24
N ALA A 3 5.39 27.48 9.69
CA ALA A 3 5.62 26.64 8.53
C ALA A 3 5.59 25.15 8.87
N MET A 4 5.72 24.81 10.13
CA MET A 4 5.84 23.41 10.50
C MET A 4 4.62 22.55 10.17
N PRO A 5 3.38 23.03 10.36
CA PRO A 5 2.24 22.21 9.97
C PRO A 5 2.22 21.88 8.48
N HIS A 6 2.70 22.75 7.65
CA HIS A 6 2.74 22.49 6.22
C HIS A 6 3.69 21.39 5.86
N LYS A 7 4.79 21.23 6.59
CA LYS A 7 5.76 20.18 6.32
C LYS A 7 5.22 18.81 6.64
N ARG A 8 4.29 18.69 7.58
CA ARG A 8 3.71 17.41 7.94
C ARG A 8 2.88 16.82 6.81
N ASN A 9 2.15 17.68 6.11
CA ASN A 9 1.27 17.22 5.05
C ASN A 9 2.04 16.60 3.89
N PRO A 10 3.14 17.19 3.40
CA PRO A 10 3.92 16.51 2.37
C PRO A 10 4.47 15.16 2.81
N ILE A 11 4.92 15.06 4.05
CA ILE A 11 5.47 13.78 4.56
C ILE A 11 4.39 12.71 4.58
N ARG A 12 3.19 13.07 5.05
CA ARG A 12 2.07 12.13 5.06
C ARG A 12 1.66 11.74 3.66
N ALA A 13 1.60 12.71 2.75
CA ALA A 13 1.24 12.43 1.38
C ALA A 13 2.25 11.50 0.73
N GLU A 14 3.53 11.70 1.00
CA GLU A 14 4.56 10.80 0.50
C GLU A 14 4.39 9.40 1.06
N ALA A 15 4.04 9.29 2.34
CA ALA A 15 3.81 7.98 2.95
C ALA A 15 2.67 7.24 2.27
N VAL A 16 1.60 7.94 1.92
CA VAL A 16 0.50 7.35 1.16
C VAL A 16 0.98 6.84 -0.19
N LEU A 17 1.74 7.67 -0.89
CA LEU A 17 2.22 7.31 -2.23
C LEU A 17 3.17 6.11 -2.18
N VAL A 18 4.07 6.08 -1.20
CA VAL A 18 4.99 4.96 -1.03
C VAL A 18 4.20 3.68 -0.75
N ALA A 19 3.24 3.74 0.15
CA ALA A 19 2.43 2.57 0.49
C ALA A 19 1.66 2.07 -0.74
N CYS A 20 1.08 2.98 -1.52
CA CYS A 20 0.37 2.62 -2.74
C CYS A 20 1.30 1.99 -3.77
N HIS A 21 2.49 2.53 -3.93
CA HIS A 21 3.49 2.01 -4.86
C HIS A 21 3.89 0.58 -4.48
N CYS A 22 4.20 0.37 -3.21
CA CYS A 22 4.58 -0.95 -2.72
C CYS A 22 3.43 -1.94 -2.86
N GLY A 23 2.21 -1.50 -2.54
CA GLY A 23 1.03 -2.33 -2.72
C GLY A 23 0.85 -2.77 -4.16
N ARG A 24 1.04 -1.86 -5.10
CA ARG A 24 0.93 -2.19 -6.52
C ARG A 24 1.99 -3.19 -6.96
N ALA A 25 3.20 -3.10 -6.43
CA ALA A 25 4.24 -4.05 -6.76
C ALA A 25 3.84 -5.47 -6.34
N HIS A 26 3.27 -5.61 -5.16
CA HIS A 26 2.78 -6.91 -4.71
C HIS A 26 1.58 -7.39 -5.53
N GLN A 27 0.70 -6.47 -5.90
CA GLN A 27 -0.43 -6.80 -6.77
C GLN A 27 0.04 -7.32 -8.11
N LEU A 28 1.03 -6.66 -8.71
CA LEU A 28 1.58 -7.10 -9.98
C LEU A 28 2.23 -8.48 -9.87
N ALA A 29 2.91 -8.74 -8.76
CA ALA A 29 3.49 -10.05 -8.53
C ALA A 29 2.41 -11.14 -8.50
N LEU A 30 1.28 -10.84 -7.86
CA LEU A 30 0.17 -11.79 -7.82
C LEU A 30 -0.46 -12.00 -9.19
N LEU A 31 -0.63 -10.93 -9.95
CA LEU A 31 -1.26 -10.99 -11.26
C LEU A 31 -0.37 -11.62 -12.32
N SER A 32 0.94 -11.62 -12.12
CA SER A 32 1.87 -12.17 -13.08
C SER A 32 2.14 -13.65 -12.85
N SER A 33 1.36 -14.29 -12.01
CA SER A 33 1.52 -15.72 -11.75
C SER A 33 1.42 -16.50 -13.05
N PRO A 34 2.38 -17.37 -13.34
CA PRO A 34 2.31 -18.21 -14.56
C PRO A 34 1.13 -19.17 -14.47
N SER A 35 0.74 -19.66 -15.62
CA SER A 35 -0.51 -20.33 -15.72
C SER A 35 -0.50 -21.70 -16.37
N PRO A 36 0.43 -22.61 -16.11
CA PRO A 36 0.09 -24.02 -16.35
C PRO A 36 -0.88 -24.46 -15.27
N GLU A 37 -1.95 -25.10 -15.68
CA GLU A 37 -3.08 -25.29 -14.79
C GLU A 37 -2.76 -26.18 -13.60
N HIS A 38 -1.99 -27.24 -13.79
CA HIS A 38 -1.71 -28.17 -12.71
C HIS A 38 -0.66 -27.63 -11.73
N GLU A 39 0.18 -26.67 -12.15
CA GLU A 39 1.15 -26.03 -11.27
C GLU A 39 0.57 -24.78 -10.61
N ARG A 40 -0.47 -24.26 -11.20
CA ARG A 40 -1.02 -22.98 -10.82
C ARG A 40 -1.47 -22.94 -9.36
N GLY A 41 -2.08 -24.03 -8.89
CA GLY A 41 -2.57 -24.07 -7.52
C GLY A 41 -1.47 -23.87 -6.51
N THR A 42 -0.39 -24.64 -6.61
CA THR A 42 0.71 -24.57 -5.67
C THR A 42 1.45 -23.25 -5.77
N LEU A 43 1.77 -22.84 -7.00
CA LEU A 43 2.51 -21.60 -7.21
C LEU A 43 1.69 -20.39 -6.77
N THR A 44 0.41 -20.39 -7.09
CA THR A 44 -0.46 -19.29 -6.68
C THR A 44 -0.55 -19.20 -5.16
N LEU A 45 -0.68 -20.34 -4.47
CA LEU A 45 -0.73 -20.33 -3.02
C LEU A 45 0.55 -19.78 -2.41
N GLN A 46 1.70 -20.15 -2.98
CA GLN A 46 2.97 -19.63 -2.49
C GLN A 46 3.10 -18.13 -2.71
N LEU A 47 2.71 -17.64 -3.89
CA LEU A 47 2.75 -16.22 -4.18
C LEU A 47 1.79 -15.46 -3.28
N GLU A 48 0.60 -16.01 -3.04
CA GLU A 48 -0.35 -15.38 -2.14
C GLU A 48 0.18 -15.31 -0.71
N ALA A 49 0.83 -16.37 -0.25
CA ALA A 49 1.39 -16.38 1.10
C ALA A 49 2.46 -15.30 1.29
N ILE A 50 3.20 -15.00 0.24
CA ILE A 50 4.26 -13.99 0.30
C ILE A 50 3.68 -12.58 0.10
N HIS A 51 2.87 -12.40 -0.94
CA HIS A 51 2.51 -11.07 -1.41
C HIS A 51 1.19 -10.55 -0.86
N LEU A 52 0.24 -11.43 -0.53
CA LEU A 52 -1.06 -10.96 -0.08
C LEU A 52 -1.01 -10.28 1.29
N PRO A 53 -0.35 -10.85 2.30
CA PRO A 53 -0.22 -10.12 3.57
C PRO A 53 0.50 -8.79 3.41
N ALA A 54 1.53 -8.74 2.57
CA ALA A 54 2.27 -7.50 2.33
C ALA A 54 1.38 -6.48 1.62
N LEU A 55 0.60 -6.91 0.63
CA LEU A 55 -0.35 -6.03 -0.05
C LEU A 55 -1.36 -5.43 0.93
N LEU A 56 -1.92 -6.28 1.79
CA LEU A 56 -2.90 -5.82 2.78
C LEU A 56 -2.28 -4.85 3.78
N ALA A 57 -1.04 -5.11 4.20
CA ALA A 57 -0.33 -4.22 5.11
C ALA A 57 -0.11 -2.85 4.47
N HIS A 58 0.31 -2.81 3.21
CA HIS A 58 0.51 -1.54 2.51
C HIS A 58 -0.82 -0.81 2.27
N ALA A 59 -1.88 -1.54 1.94
CA ALA A 59 -3.20 -0.94 1.78
C ALA A 59 -3.68 -0.32 3.09
N GLY A 60 -3.50 -1.03 4.20
CA GLY A 60 -3.85 -0.53 5.52
C GLY A 60 -3.05 0.70 5.89
N ALA A 61 -1.75 0.70 5.60
CA ALA A 61 -0.89 1.86 5.87
C ALA A 61 -1.32 3.06 5.03
N ALA A 62 -1.61 2.85 3.75
CA ALA A 62 -2.07 3.93 2.88
C ALA A 62 -3.36 4.54 3.43
N LEU A 63 -4.29 3.70 3.84
CA LEU A 63 -5.55 4.19 4.39
C LEU A 63 -5.34 4.96 5.68
N ALA A 64 -4.52 4.44 6.60
CA ALA A 64 -4.26 5.10 7.87
C ALA A 64 -3.61 6.47 7.67
N HIS A 65 -2.63 6.55 6.78
CA HIS A 65 -1.98 7.84 6.48
C HIS A 65 -2.93 8.79 5.79
N ALA A 66 -3.77 8.30 4.88
CA ALA A 66 -4.75 9.15 4.20
C ALA A 66 -5.78 9.70 5.19
N GLN A 67 -6.23 8.89 6.13
CA GLN A 67 -7.16 9.35 7.16
C GLN A 67 -6.53 10.41 8.04
N ALA A 68 -5.28 10.22 8.43
CA ALA A 68 -4.57 11.21 9.24
C ALA A 68 -4.36 12.52 8.46
N LEU A 69 -4.05 12.42 7.18
CA LEU A 69 -3.90 13.57 6.32
C LEU A 69 -5.21 14.34 6.21
N ALA A 70 -6.31 13.64 5.99
CA ALA A 70 -7.63 14.26 5.88
C ALA A 70 -8.03 14.94 7.19
N ALA A 71 -7.75 14.31 8.31
CA ALA A 71 -8.04 14.90 9.61
C ALA A 71 -7.25 16.19 9.83
N GLY A 72 -6.00 16.21 9.36
CA GLY A 72 -5.16 17.40 9.49
C GLY A 72 -5.60 18.58 8.61
N LEU A 73 -6.42 18.30 7.59
CA LEU A 73 -6.92 19.33 6.70
C LEU A 73 -8.24 19.94 7.17
N ARG A 74 -8.84 19.41 8.22
CA ARG A 74 -10.12 19.94 8.69
C ARG A 74 -9.94 21.35 9.23
N PRO A 75 -10.82 22.26 8.84
CA PRO A 75 -10.85 23.56 9.52
C PRO A 75 -11.43 23.35 10.94
N ASP A 76 -10.98 24.15 11.83
CA ASP A 76 -11.48 24.07 13.21
C ASP A 76 -12.81 24.76 13.37
#